data_86b828825c1113e61e290c4ca7e90660
#
_entry.id   86b828825c1113e61e290c4ca7e90660
#
_cell.length_a   1.000
_cell.length_b   1.000
_cell.length_c   1.000
_cell.angle_alpha   90.00
_cell.angle_beta   90.00
_cell.angle_gamma   90.00
#
_symmetry.space_group_name_H-M   'P 1'
#
loop_
_entity.id
_entity.type
_entity.pdbx_description
1 polymer ?
#
loop_
_entity_poly.entity_id
_entity_poly.type
_entity_poly.pdbx_seq_one_letter_code
_entity_poly.pdbx_strand_id
1 'polypeptide(L)'
;EIHERLVGSEMCIRDSLYAYLQDKVDFYFDTPIQTVEKMEDGTYSVCCKKGIFFCDKCIISVGRSGSKWMEAVCKDLNVPTKSNRVDIGVRVELPAAIFAHLTDELYESKIVYRTEKYGDKVRTFCMNPRGAVVTENTNGIITVNGHSYEDPAKQTDNTNFALLVAKHFSEPFKDSNGYGESIARLSNMLGGGVIVQRFGDLIRGQRSTQSRIEEAFITPTLNATPGDLSLVLPKRILDGIIEMIYALDKIAPGTANEDTLLYGVEVKFYNMEVEVDDKLETRYKGLYIIGDGSGITHSLSHASASGVYVARNIAHGE
;
A
#
# COMPACT_ATOMS: atom_id res chain seq x y z
N GLU A 1 -21.04 -1.99 6.48
CA GLU A 1 -20.47 -0.62 6.53
C GLU A 1 -19.62 -0.25 5.31
N ILE A 2 -19.01 -1.22 4.63
CA ILE A 2 -18.28 -1.00 3.38
C ILE A 2 -19.25 -0.73 2.20
N HIS A 3 -20.48 -1.19 2.29
CA HIS A 3 -21.46 -1.09 1.21
C HIS A 3 -22.02 0.31 0.95
N GLU A 4 -22.12 1.18 1.94
CA GLU A 4 -22.72 2.50 1.79
C GLU A 4 -21.81 3.52 1.08
N ARG A 5 -20.49 3.30 1.04
CA ARG A 5 -19.53 4.15 0.33
C ARG A 5 -19.38 3.82 -1.15
N LEU A 6 -20.07 2.82 -1.61
CA LEU A 6 -19.77 2.14 -2.85
C LEU A 6 -20.80 2.41 -3.97
N VAL A 7 -21.70 3.36 -3.81
CA VAL A 7 -22.53 3.83 -4.94
C VAL A 7 -21.61 4.56 -5.92
N GLY A 8 -21.35 3.92 -7.06
CA GLY A 8 -20.34 4.35 -8.03
C GLY A 8 -18.92 3.87 -7.72
N SER A 9 -18.75 2.97 -6.78
CA SER A 9 -17.49 2.40 -6.36
C SER A 9 -17.05 1.21 -7.22
N GLU A 10 -15.84 0.74 -6.91
CA GLU A 10 -15.21 -0.42 -7.54
C GLU A 10 -16.14 -1.64 -7.69
N MET A 11 -16.96 -1.97 -6.70
CA MET A 11 -17.87 -3.12 -6.77
C MET A 11 -18.98 -2.91 -7.79
N CYS A 12 -19.63 -1.75 -7.80
CA CYS A 12 -20.68 -1.43 -8.76
C CYS A 12 -20.15 -1.37 -10.19
N ILE A 13 -18.95 -0.81 -10.38
CA ILE A 13 -18.28 -0.75 -11.68
C ILE A 13 -17.94 -2.16 -12.15
N ARG A 14 -17.38 -3.00 -11.27
CA ARG A 14 -17.03 -4.39 -11.58
C ARG A 14 -18.26 -5.22 -11.93
N ASP A 15 -19.32 -5.11 -11.16
CA ASP A 15 -20.56 -5.87 -11.40
C ASP A 15 -21.23 -5.44 -12.72
N SER A 16 -21.20 -4.15 -13.05
CA SER A 16 -21.69 -3.63 -14.32
C SER A 16 -20.86 -4.13 -15.51
N LEU A 17 -19.53 -4.15 -15.37
CA LEU A 17 -18.64 -4.68 -16.40
C LEU A 17 -18.85 -6.21 -16.59
N TYR A 18 -19.01 -6.95 -15.50
CA TYR A 18 -19.29 -8.37 -15.56
C TYR A 18 -20.63 -8.63 -16.27
N ALA A 19 -21.70 -7.94 -15.88
CA ALA A 19 -23.00 -8.07 -16.52
C ALA A 19 -22.97 -7.76 -18.04
N TYR A 20 -22.12 -6.82 -18.45
CA TYR A 20 -21.93 -6.48 -19.86
C TYR A 20 -21.11 -7.52 -20.62
N LEU A 21 -20.17 -8.19 -19.97
CA LEU A 21 -19.19 -9.07 -20.62
C LEU A 21 -19.56 -10.56 -20.55
N GLN A 22 -20.44 -10.97 -19.64
CA GLN A 22 -20.72 -12.38 -19.36
C GLN A 22 -21.15 -13.20 -20.58
N ASP A 23 -21.81 -12.57 -21.55
CA ASP A 23 -22.27 -13.23 -22.81
C ASP A 23 -21.28 -13.02 -23.99
N LYS A 24 -20.11 -12.38 -23.73
CA LYS A 24 -19.14 -12.03 -24.78
C LYS A 24 -17.78 -12.67 -24.59
N VAL A 25 -17.48 -13.11 -23.38
CA VAL A 25 -16.22 -13.78 -23.04
C VAL A 25 -16.48 -14.93 -22.09
N ASP A 26 -15.66 -15.96 -22.16
CA ASP A 26 -15.71 -17.09 -21.23
C ASP A 26 -15.08 -16.77 -19.91
N PHE A 27 -15.83 -16.88 -18.81
CA PHE A 27 -15.34 -16.68 -17.45
C PHE A 27 -15.12 -18.01 -16.74
N TYR A 28 -13.95 -18.19 -16.14
CA TYR A 28 -13.57 -19.35 -15.36
C TYR A 28 -13.30 -18.96 -13.92
N PHE A 29 -14.35 -18.91 -13.09
CA PHE A 29 -14.22 -18.62 -11.67
C PHE A 29 -13.66 -19.82 -10.89
N ASP A 30 -13.07 -19.55 -9.73
CA ASP A 30 -12.47 -20.55 -8.83
C ASP A 30 -11.51 -21.50 -9.56
N THR A 31 -10.77 -20.92 -10.50
CA THR A 31 -9.87 -21.66 -11.38
C THR A 31 -8.45 -21.11 -11.26
N PRO A 32 -7.73 -21.45 -10.17
CA PRO A 32 -6.34 -21.02 -10.01
C PRO A 32 -5.46 -21.56 -11.13
N ILE A 33 -4.69 -20.67 -11.74
CA ILE A 33 -3.70 -21.04 -12.75
C ILE A 33 -2.47 -21.63 -12.05
N GLN A 34 -2.01 -22.76 -12.52
CA GLN A 34 -0.86 -23.49 -12.00
C GLN A 34 0.43 -23.04 -12.69
N THR A 35 0.46 -23.11 -14.03
CA THR A 35 1.61 -22.72 -14.85
C THR A 35 1.17 -21.94 -16.08
N VAL A 36 2.08 -21.12 -16.57
CA VAL A 36 2.02 -20.48 -17.88
C VAL A 36 3.33 -20.81 -18.59
N GLU A 37 3.26 -21.41 -19.76
CA GLU A 37 4.44 -21.83 -20.51
C GLU A 37 4.39 -21.27 -21.92
N LYS A 38 5.56 -20.93 -22.45
CA LYS A 38 5.71 -20.53 -23.85
C LYS A 38 6.04 -21.75 -24.68
N MET A 39 5.24 -21.98 -25.72
CA MET A 39 5.41 -23.10 -26.65
C MET A 39 6.43 -22.78 -27.75
N GLU A 40 6.93 -23.81 -28.44
CA GLU A 40 7.91 -23.66 -29.51
C GLU A 40 7.36 -22.88 -30.72
N ASP A 41 6.06 -23.01 -30.99
CA ASP A 41 5.35 -22.28 -32.06
C ASP A 41 5.10 -20.79 -31.74
N GLY A 42 5.44 -20.36 -30.54
CA GLY A 42 5.28 -18.98 -30.07
C GLY A 42 3.94 -18.73 -29.35
N THR A 43 3.05 -19.72 -29.26
CA THR A 43 1.82 -19.65 -28.46
C THR A 43 2.10 -19.85 -26.99
N TYR A 44 1.09 -19.71 -26.14
CA TYR A 44 1.16 -19.91 -24.69
C TYR A 44 0.20 -21.00 -24.26
N SER A 45 0.65 -21.87 -23.37
CA SER A 45 -0.21 -22.79 -22.63
C SER A 45 -0.45 -22.29 -21.23
N VAL A 46 -1.71 -22.28 -20.81
CA VAL A 46 -2.16 -21.88 -19.47
C VAL A 46 -2.79 -23.10 -18.81
N CYS A 47 -2.11 -23.66 -17.82
CA CYS A 47 -2.54 -24.87 -17.14
C CYS A 47 -3.31 -24.54 -15.86
N CYS A 48 -4.45 -25.19 -15.68
CA CYS A 48 -5.26 -25.14 -14.47
C CYS A 48 -5.95 -26.48 -14.19
N LYS A 49 -6.66 -26.60 -13.07
CA LYS A 49 -7.39 -27.84 -12.71
C LYS A 49 -8.48 -28.23 -13.74
N LYS A 50 -8.97 -27.29 -14.53
CA LYS A 50 -10.02 -27.56 -15.55
C LYS A 50 -9.45 -28.02 -16.89
N GLY A 51 -8.13 -27.94 -17.08
CA GLY A 51 -7.46 -28.33 -18.33
C GLY A 51 -6.34 -27.38 -18.71
N ILE A 52 -5.88 -27.48 -19.92
CA ILE A 52 -4.87 -26.64 -20.54
C ILE A 52 -5.54 -25.82 -21.63
N PHE A 53 -5.32 -24.52 -21.59
CA PHE A 53 -5.80 -23.59 -22.61
C PHE A 53 -4.60 -23.09 -23.43
N PHE A 54 -4.76 -22.96 -24.71
CA PHE A 54 -3.76 -22.42 -25.62
C PHE A 54 -4.21 -21.07 -26.15
N CYS A 55 -3.28 -20.14 -26.28
CA CYS A 55 -3.57 -18.79 -26.78
C CYS A 55 -2.35 -18.16 -27.48
N ASP A 56 -2.61 -17.30 -28.46
CA ASP A 56 -1.58 -16.51 -29.16
C ASP A 56 -1.10 -15.33 -28.31
N LYS A 57 -1.98 -14.83 -27.43
CA LYS A 57 -1.71 -13.70 -26.55
C LYS A 57 -2.20 -14.02 -25.15
N CYS A 58 -1.30 -13.84 -24.19
CA CYS A 58 -1.58 -14.07 -22.78
C CYS A 58 -1.41 -12.75 -22.02
N ILE A 59 -2.45 -12.32 -21.30
CA ILE A 59 -2.43 -11.13 -20.47
C ILE A 59 -2.53 -11.56 -19.00
N ILE A 60 -1.48 -11.32 -18.22
CA ILE A 60 -1.46 -11.58 -16.79
C ILE A 60 -1.76 -10.28 -16.06
N SER A 61 -2.91 -10.21 -15.36
CA SER A 61 -3.37 -9.02 -14.67
C SER A 61 -3.78 -9.33 -13.22
N VAL A 62 -2.86 -9.90 -12.46
CA VAL A 62 -3.09 -10.23 -11.05
C VAL A 62 -2.98 -9.00 -10.16
N GLY A 63 -3.73 -8.99 -9.05
CA GLY A 63 -3.58 -7.99 -8.01
C GLY A 63 -2.39 -8.25 -7.09
N ARG A 64 -2.27 -7.46 -6.03
CA ARG A 64 -1.18 -7.58 -5.04
C ARG A 64 -1.09 -8.96 -4.39
N SER A 65 -2.22 -9.60 -4.13
CA SER A 65 -2.28 -10.95 -3.57
C SER A 65 -1.69 -12.02 -4.50
N GLY A 66 -1.67 -11.77 -5.81
CA GLY A 66 -1.11 -12.67 -6.81
C GLY A 66 0.39 -12.47 -7.08
N SER A 67 1.05 -11.55 -6.39
CA SER A 67 2.44 -11.16 -6.68
C SER A 67 3.43 -12.33 -6.54
N LYS A 68 3.30 -13.17 -5.51
CA LYS A 68 4.18 -14.34 -5.32
C LYS A 68 4.02 -15.38 -6.43
N TRP A 69 2.79 -15.59 -6.90
CA TRP A 69 2.53 -16.47 -8.04
C TRP A 69 3.13 -15.87 -9.32
N MET A 70 2.96 -14.58 -9.53
CA MET A 70 3.53 -13.89 -10.69
C MET A 70 5.06 -13.93 -10.68
N GLU A 71 5.70 -13.77 -9.52
CA GLU A 71 7.14 -13.92 -9.38
C GLU A 71 7.62 -15.29 -9.83
N ALA A 72 6.91 -16.36 -9.43
CA ALA A 72 7.21 -17.71 -9.87
C ALA A 72 7.07 -17.85 -11.39
N VAL A 73 5.98 -17.35 -11.98
CA VAL A 73 5.77 -17.35 -13.44
C VAL A 73 6.86 -16.58 -14.17
N CYS A 74 7.24 -15.40 -13.68
CA CYS A 74 8.33 -14.63 -14.29
C CYS A 74 9.66 -15.39 -14.22
N LYS A 75 9.93 -16.07 -13.11
CA LYS A 75 11.13 -16.89 -12.94
C LYS A 75 11.14 -18.08 -13.91
N ASP A 76 10.03 -18.82 -14.01
CA ASP A 76 9.90 -20.00 -14.86
C ASP A 76 10.02 -19.64 -16.35
N LEU A 77 9.44 -18.51 -16.75
CA LEU A 77 9.53 -17.96 -18.10
C LEU A 77 10.83 -17.16 -18.34
N ASN A 78 11.69 -16.99 -17.32
CA ASN A 78 12.85 -16.11 -17.39
C ASN A 78 12.49 -14.66 -17.78
N VAL A 79 11.34 -14.14 -17.42
CA VAL A 79 11.00 -12.73 -17.58
C VAL A 79 11.76 -11.91 -16.54
N PRO A 80 12.55 -10.90 -16.93
CA PRO A 80 13.30 -10.10 -15.98
C PRO A 80 12.37 -9.30 -15.06
N THR A 81 12.75 -9.23 -13.78
CA THR A 81 12.07 -8.43 -12.77
C THR A 81 13.06 -7.57 -12.00
N LYS A 82 12.61 -6.40 -11.55
CA LYS A 82 13.39 -5.51 -10.69
C LYS A 82 12.79 -5.47 -9.29
N SER A 83 13.61 -5.40 -8.26
CA SER A 83 13.13 -5.15 -6.91
C SER A 83 12.47 -3.79 -6.85
N ASN A 84 11.27 -3.73 -6.27
CA ASN A 84 10.59 -2.48 -6.02
C ASN A 84 10.94 -1.96 -4.61
N ARG A 85 10.48 -0.75 -4.30
CA ARG A 85 10.62 -0.14 -2.99
C ARG A 85 9.68 -0.79 -1.98
N VAL A 86 9.94 -0.53 -0.72
CA VAL A 86 8.99 -0.65 0.39
C VAL A 86 8.91 0.68 1.10
N ASP A 87 7.72 1.12 1.45
CA ASP A 87 7.53 2.33 2.25
C ASP A 87 7.14 1.89 3.67
N ILE A 88 7.91 2.34 4.66
CA ILE A 88 7.75 1.95 6.06
C ILE A 88 7.65 3.21 6.92
N GLY A 89 6.73 3.18 7.88
CA GLY A 89 6.57 4.30 8.78
C GLY A 89 5.51 4.11 9.85
N VAL A 90 4.85 5.19 10.17
CA VAL A 90 3.84 5.28 11.22
C VAL A 90 2.60 5.98 10.69
N ARG A 91 1.46 5.73 11.36
CA ARG A 91 0.30 6.59 11.24
C ARG A 91 0.31 7.62 12.35
N VAL A 92 0.17 8.87 11.96
CA VAL A 92 0.05 10.01 12.87
C VAL A 92 -1.42 10.27 13.11
N GLU A 93 -1.79 10.55 14.34
CA GLU A 93 -3.12 11.03 14.72
C GLU A 93 -2.98 12.29 15.58
N LEU A 94 -3.74 13.32 15.24
CA LEU A 94 -3.71 14.62 15.89
C LEU A 94 -5.07 15.33 15.72
N PRO A 95 -5.36 16.39 16.50
CA PRO A 95 -6.62 17.13 16.36
C PRO A 95 -6.83 17.65 14.94
N ALA A 96 -8.03 17.47 14.41
CA ALA A 96 -8.38 17.87 13.04
C ALA A 96 -8.14 19.37 12.78
N ALA A 97 -8.30 20.22 13.79
CA ALA A 97 -8.08 21.66 13.70
C ALA A 97 -6.65 22.04 13.24
N ILE A 98 -5.62 21.19 13.53
CA ILE A 98 -4.22 21.45 13.15
C ILE A 98 -4.06 21.44 11.62
N PHE A 99 -4.74 20.55 10.93
CA PHE A 99 -4.67 20.40 9.47
C PHE A 99 -5.87 20.98 8.72
N ALA A 100 -6.87 21.55 9.40
CA ALA A 100 -8.11 22.04 8.79
C ALA A 100 -7.86 22.99 7.62
N HIS A 101 -6.92 23.94 7.76
CA HIS A 101 -6.57 24.88 6.71
C HIS A 101 -6.01 24.24 5.42
N LEU A 102 -5.55 22.99 5.48
CA LEU A 102 -5.13 22.19 4.33
C LEU A 102 -6.22 21.22 3.87
N THR A 103 -6.89 20.57 4.82
CA THR A 103 -7.86 19.51 4.51
C THR A 103 -9.23 20.04 4.05
N ASP A 104 -9.56 21.28 4.39
CA ASP A 104 -10.78 21.92 3.91
C ASP A 104 -10.66 22.32 2.43
N GLU A 105 -9.43 22.59 1.95
CA GLU A 105 -9.15 22.91 0.54
C GLU A 105 -8.74 21.66 -0.27
N LEU A 106 -7.92 20.77 0.34
CA LEU A 106 -7.38 19.57 -0.29
C LEU A 106 -7.68 18.37 0.61
N TYR A 107 -8.63 17.56 0.21
CA TYR A 107 -9.03 16.38 1.00
C TYR A 107 -7.83 15.50 1.41
N GLU A 108 -6.90 15.24 0.49
CA GLU A 108 -5.67 14.46 0.74
C GLU A 108 -4.43 15.25 0.30
N SER A 109 -3.75 15.87 1.25
CA SER A 109 -2.51 16.60 0.99
C SER A 109 -1.32 15.65 0.92
N LYS A 110 -0.62 15.62 -0.23
CA LYS A 110 0.62 14.84 -0.43
C LYS A 110 1.85 15.71 -0.26
N ILE A 111 2.36 15.75 0.96
CA ILE A 111 3.53 16.53 1.32
C ILE A 111 4.75 15.62 1.30
N VAL A 112 5.82 16.07 0.66
CA VAL A 112 7.07 15.33 0.53
C VAL A 112 8.20 16.14 1.13
N TYR A 113 8.96 15.51 2.01
CA TYR A 113 10.15 16.07 2.65
C TYR A 113 11.37 15.20 2.35
N ARG A 114 12.50 15.84 2.11
CA ARG A 114 13.79 15.16 1.98
C ARG A 114 14.61 15.43 3.23
N THR A 115 14.90 14.36 4.00
CA THR A 115 15.60 14.48 5.28
C THR A 115 16.98 15.11 5.10
N GLU A 116 17.35 16.01 6.02
CA GLU A 116 18.66 16.66 6.02
C GLU A 116 19.76 15.65 6.33
N LYS A 117 19.51 14.78 7.31
CA LYS A 117 20.51 13.83 7.80
C LYS A 117 20.87 12.73 6.81
N TYR A 118 19.91 12.18 6.09
CA TYR A 118 20.10 10.99 5.25
C TYR A 118 19.75 11.21 3.78
N GLY A 119 19.14 12.33 3.42
CA GLY A 119 18.61 12.57 2.08
C GLY A 119 17.43 11.67 1.70
N ASP A 120 16.85 10.94 2.65
CA ASP A 120 15.73 10.04 2.41
C ASP A 120 14.45 10.82 2.13
N LYS A 121 13.62 10.29 1.26
CA LYS A 121 12.31 10.85 0.95
C LYS A 121 11.29 10.33 1.96
N VAL A 122 10.68 11.24 2.71
CA VAL A 122 9.54 10.98 3.60
C VAL A 122 8.33 11.71 3.04
N ARG A 123 7.16 11.06 3.10
CA ARG A 123 5.93 11.66 2.56
C ARG A 123 4.72 11.39 3.45
N THR A 124 3.76 12.30 3.42
CA THR A 124 2.40 11.99 3.88
C THR A 124 1.72 11.04 2.90
N PHE A 125 0.85 10.19 3.42
CA PHE A 125 0.06 9.28 2.63
C PHE A 125 -1.28 8.97 3.29
N CYS A 126 -2.32 8.75 2.47
CA CYS A 126 -3.65 8.38 2.92
C CYS A 126 -4.12 9.25 4.10
N MET A 127 -4.22 10.56 3.87
CA MET A 127 -4.74 11.51 4.86
C MET A 127 -6.25 11.34 4.98
N ASN A 128 -6.71 11.24 6.22
CA ASN A 128 -8.11 11.03 6.57
C ASN A 128 -8.56 12.16 7.50
N PRO A 129 -9.09 13.27 6.94
CA PRO A 129 -9.66 14.35 7.73
C PRO A 129 -10.84 13.83 8.54
N ARG A 130 -10.89 14.18 9.83
CA ARG A 130 -11.93 13.73 10.77
C ARG A 130 -12.21 12.22 10.74
N GLY A 131 -11.16 11.45 10.45
CA GLY A 131 -11.23 10.01 10.30
C GLY A 131 -10.73 9.26 11.54
N ALA A 132 -10.74 7.94 11.47
CA ALA A 132 -10.25 7.06 12.52
C ALA A 132 -9.02 6.28 12.07
N VAL A 133 -8.14 5.98 13.01
CA VAL A 133 -7.07 5.01 12.83
C VAL A 133 -7.66 3.60 12.93
N VAL A 134 -7.27 2.71 12.03
CA VAL A 134 -7.78 1.33 11.96
C VAL A 134 -6.65 0.34 11.77
N THR A 135 -6.91 -0.92 12.05
CA THR A 135 -5.99 -2.02 11.76
C THR A 135 -6.27 -2.64 10.39
N GLU A 136 -5.23 -3.10 9.74
CA GLU A 136 -5.30 -3.92 8.52
C GLU A 136 -4.60 -5.26 8.80
N ASN A 137 -5.28 -6.37 8.48
CA ASN A 137 -4.70 -7.70 8.64
C ASN A 137 -4.46 -8.33 7.27
N THR A 138 -3.22 -8.55 6.93
CA THR A 138 -2.82 -9.22 5.68
C THR A 138 -2.05 -10.49 6.01
N ASN A 139 -2.67 -11.64 5.79
CA ASN A 139 -2.07 -12.96 6.05
C ASN A 139 -1.53 -13.13 7.49
N GLY A 140 -2.26 -12.61 8.48
CA GLY A 140 -1.89 -12.69 9.88
C GLY A 140 -0.86 -11.65 10.34
N ILE A 141 -0.47 -10.73 9.48
CA ILE A 141 0.35 -9.57 9.83
C ILE A 141 -0.57 -8.37 10.02
N ILE A 142 -0.56 -7.80 11.21
CA ILE A 142 -1.36 -6.64 11.56
C ILE A 142 -0.53 -5.38 11.35
N THR A 143 -1.02 -4.48 10.52
CA THR A 143 -0.47 -3.14 10.29
C THR A 143 -1.53 -2.08 10.60
N VAL A 144 -1.11 -0.83 10.69
CA VAL A 144 -2.04 0.28 10.88
C VAL A 144 -2.42 0.90 9.53
N ASN A 145 -3.64 1.42 9.45
CA ASN A 145 -4.16 2.19 8.33
C ASN A 145 -5.11 3.28 8.86
N GLY A 146 -5.70 4.08 7.97
CA GLY A 146 -6.70 5.09 8.32
C GLY A 146 -7.98 4.90 7.54
N HIS A 147 -9.04 5.45 8.11
CA HIS A 147 -10.37 5.41 7.52
C HIS A 147 -11.07 6.76 7.69
N SER A 148 -11.67 7.28 6.62
CA SER A 148 -12.52 8.47 6.66
C SER A 148 -13.99 8.07 6.65
N TYR A 149 -14.84 8.93 7.21
CA TYR A 149 -16.28 8.75 7.21
C TYR A 149 -16.93 9.84 6.35
N GLU A 150 -17.77 9.44 5.42
CA GLU A 150 -18.61 10.37 4.65
C GLU A 150 -19.73 10.95 5.52
N ASP A 151 -20.31 10.10 6.38
CA ASP A 151 -21.35 10.49 7.33
C ASP A 151 -20.76 11.41 8.42
N PRO A 152 -21.17 12.68 8.51
CA PRO A 152 -20.66 13.61 9.52
C PRO A 152 -20.87 13.13 10.97
N ALA A 153 -21.91 12.33 11.22
CA ALA A 153 -22.19 11.79 12.55
C ALA A 153 -21.17 10.73 13.03
N LYS A 154 -20.41 10.16 12.09
CA LYS A 154 -19.35 9.18 12.37
C LYS A 154 -17.95 9.82 12.36
N GLN A 155 -17.85 11.08 11.97
CA GLN A 155 -16.56 11.78 11.94
C GLN A 155 -16.04 11.99 13.36
N THR A 156 -14.71 11.95 13.49
CA THR A 156 -14.02 12.19 14.75
C THR A 156 -13.46 13.60 14.82
N ASP A 157 -12.98 14.01 16.00
CA ASP A 157 -12.28 15.28 16.17
C ASP A 157 -10.82 15.24 15.72
N ASN A 158 -10.36 14.08 15.20
CA ASN A 158 -8.97 13.84 14.80
C ASN A 158 -8.84 13.72 13.28
N THR A 159 -7.69 14.18 12.79
CA THR A 159 -7.18 13.84 11.46
C THR A 159 -6.03 12.84 11.61
N ASN A 160 -5.96 11.85 10.73
CA ASN A 160 -4.85 10.94 10.72
C ASN A 160 -4.26 10.79 9.31
N PHE A 161 -2.97 10.52 9.25
CA PHE A 161 -2.23 10.28 8.01
C PHE A 161 -0.98 9.43 8.27
N ALA A 162 -0.53 8.70 7.25
CA ALA A 162 0.74 8.00 7.33
C ALA A 162 1.92 8.92 7.06
N LEU A 163 3.03 8.71 7.77
CA LEU A 163 4.36 9.19 7.40
C LEU A 163 5.19 8.00 6.97
N LEU A 164 5.56 7.96 5.69
CA LEU A 164 6.21 6.83 5.07
C LEU A 164 7.58 7.21 4.53
N VAL A 165 8.59 6.43 4.90
CA VAL A 165 9.96 6.52 4.40
C VAL A 165 10.16 5.48 3.31
N ALA A 166 10.45 5.92 2.09
CA ALA A 166 10.70 5.03 0.97
C ALA A 166 12.10 4.40 1.09
N LYS A 167 12.16 3.08 1.00
CA LYS A 167 13.41 2.31 0.97
C LYS A 167 13.51 1.49 -0.30
N HIS A 168 14.66 1.63 -0.96
CA HIS A 168 15.06 0.82 -2.10
C HIS A 168 16.25 -0.04 -1.67
N PHE A 169 16.22 -1.29 -2.09
CA PHE A 169 17.34 -2.20 -1.88
C PHE A 169 18.00 -2.51 -3.21
N SER A 170 19.33 -2.51 -3.21
CA SER A 170 20.15 -2.92 -4.36
C SER A 170 20.67 -4.34 -4.15
N GLU A 171 21.16 -4.95 -5.23
CA GLU A 171 21.85 -6.24 -5.15
C GLU A 171 22.86 -6.27 -3.99
N PRO A 172 22.98 -7.40 -3.26
CA PRO A 172 22.27 -8.67 -3.48
C PRO A 172 20.90 -8.76 -2.78
N PHE A 173 20.45 -7.70 -2.10
CA PHE A 173 19.23 -7.70 -1.29
C PHE A 173 18.03 -7.27 -2.13
N LYS A 174 17.20 -8.23 -2.55
CA LYS A 174 16.04 -7.97 -3.40
C LYS A 174 14.70 -8.02 -2.68
N ASP A 175 14.63 -8.58 -1.48
CA ASP A 175 13.38 -8.82 -0.77
C ASP A 175 12.96 -7.62 0.08
N SER A 176 12.54 -6.55 -0.59
CA SER A 176 12.01 -5.34 0.08
C SER A 176 10.75 -5.65 0.89
N ASN A 177 9.88 -6.53 0.38
CA ASN A 177 8.65 -6.90 1.04
C ASN A 177 8.91 -7.71 2.31
N GLY A 178 9.82 -8.70 2.26
CA GLY A 178 10.23 -9.46 3.44
C GLY A 178 10.86 -8.58 4.51
N TYR A 179 11.60 -7.53 4.13
CA TYR A 179 12.09 -6.54 5.08
C TYR A 179 10.95 -5.79 5.77
N GLY A 180 9.95 -5.30 5.02
CA GLY A 180 8.77 -4.65 5.58
C GLY A 180 7.94 -5.58 6.45
N GLU A 181 7.73 -6.83 6.01
CA GLU A 181 7.03 -7.86 6.79
C GLU A 181 7.74 -8.16 8.11
N SER A 182 9.08 -8.25 8.13
CA SER A 182 9.83 -8.54 9.35
C SER A 182 9.67 -7.42 10.40
N ILE A 183 9.64 -6.16 9.97
CA ILE A 183 9.37 -5.02 10.87
C ILE A 183 7.93 -5.07 11.40
N ALA A 184 6.94 -5.37 10.55
CA ALA A 184 5.56 -5.50 10.98
C ALA A 184 5.36 -6.68 11.95
N ARG A 185 6.00 -7.82 11.71
CA ARG A 185 6.00 -8.97 12.64
C ARG A 185 6.66 -8.63 13.96
N LEU A 186 7.74 -7.86 13.96
CA LEU A 186 8.39 -7.40 15.19
C LEU A 186 7.45 -6.50 16.00
N SER A 187 6.72 -5.58 15.36
CA SER A 187 5.69 -4.77 16.00
C SER A 187 4.59 -5.64 16.63
N ASN A 188 4.09 -6.63 15.88
CA ASN A 188 3.06 -7.54 16.37
C ASN A 188 3.54 -8.40 17.55
N MET A 189 4.80 -8.84 17.52
CA MET A 189 5.40 -9.59 18.61
C MET A 189 5.48 -8.77 19.90
N LEU A 190 5.82 -7.48 19.81
CA LEU A 190 6.00 -6.61 20.97
C LEU A 190 4.68 -6.03 21.48
N GLY A 191 3.74 -5.72 20.58
CA GLY A 191 2.47 -5.05 20.92
C GLY A 191 1.23 -5.93 20.87
N GLY A 192 1.35 -7.18 20.44
CA GLY A 192 0.18 -8.02 20.13
C GLY A 192 -0.61 -7.55 18.90
N GLY A 193 -0.09 -6.54 18.18
CA GLY A 193 -0.73 -5.87 17.06
C GLY A 193 -0.07 -4.52 16.82
N VAL A 194 -0.87 -3.46 16.81
CA VAL A 194 -0.40 -2.07 16.64
C VAL A 194 0.09 -1.51 17.96
N ILE A 195 1.24 -0.84 17.93
CA ILE A 195 1.80 -0.07 19.05
C ILE A 195 1.42 1.39 18.88
N VAL A 196 1.05 2.06 19.98
CA VAL A 196 0.87 3.51 20.02
C VAL A 196 1.90 4.16 20.94
N GLN A 197 2.46 5.30 20.51
CA GLN A 197 3.39 6.10 21.31
C GLN A 197 3.10 7.58 21.11
N ARG A 198 3.13 8.37 22.20
CA ARG A 198 3.09 9.83 22.11
C ARG A 198 4.41 10.35 21.54
N PHE A 199 4.33 11.37 20.71
CA PHE A 199 5.52 11.98 20.10
C PHE A 199 6.50 12.50 21.17
N GLY A 200 6.02 13.15 22.22
CA GLY A 200 6.87 13.62 23.30
C GLY A 200 7.61 12.50 24.04
N ASP A 201 6.97 11.34 24.23
CA ASP A 201 7.64 10.18 24.85
C ASP A 201 8.72 9.61 23.92
N LEU A 202 8.44 9.54 22.62
CA LEU A 202 9.43 9.12 21.61
C LEU A 202 10.67 10.01 21.64
N ILE A 203 10.49 11.34 21.66
CA ILE A 203 11.61 12.30 21.68
C ILE A 203 12.43 12.18 22.96
N ARG A 204 11.79 11.86 24.09
CA ARG A 204 12.47 11.61 25.38
C ARG A 204 13.11 10.22 25.48
N GLY A 205 12.95 9.37 24.47
CA GLY A 205 13.44 7.98 24.48
C GLY A 205 12.71 7.11 25.52
N GLN A 206 11.42 7.37 25.73
CA GLN A 206 10.58 6.67 26.71
C GLN A 206 9.41 5.99 26.02
N ARG A 207 9.06 4.80 26.50
CA ARG A 207 7.80 4.18 26.07
C ARG A 207 6.61 4.98 26.58
N SER A 208 5.52 5.03 25.83
CA SER A 208 4.23 5.45 26.37
C SER A 208 3.63 4.38 27.27
N THR A 209 2.86 4.80 28.26
CA THR A 209 2.09 3.96 29.14
C THR A 209 0.60 4.28 28.99
N GLN A 210 -0.26 3.38 29.45
CA GLN A 210 -1.71 3.59 29.38
C GLN A 210 -2.12 4.91 30.04
N SER A 211 -1.59 5.22 31.25
CA SER A 211 -1.90 6.47 31.94
C SER A 211 -1.48 7.72 31.13
N ARG A 212 -0.33 7.69 30.47
CA ARG A 212 0.13 8.82 29.65
C ARG A 212 -0.73 9.03 28.41
N ILE A 213 -1.26 7.94 27.82
CA ILE A 213 -2.20 8.04 26.71
C ILE A 213 -3.54 8.61 27.18
N GLU A 214 -4.02 8.20 28.35
CA GLU A 214 -5.28 8.68 28.94
C GLU A 214 -5.21 10.13 29.41
N GLU A 215 -4.02 10.58 29.84
CA GLU A 215 -3.76 11.96 30.24
C GLU A 215 -3.56 12.93 29.07
N ALA A 216 -3.36 12.41 27.84
CA ALA A 216 -3.17 13.22 26.65
C ALA A 216 -4.47 13.98 26.31
N PHE A 217 -4.34 15.20 25.76
CA PHE A 217 -5.51 15.98 25.36
C PHE A 217 -6.22 15.39 24.11
N ILE A 218 -5.56 14.51 23.39
CA ILE A 218 -6.13 13.81 22.23
C ILE A 218 -6.69 12.46 22.65
N THR A 219 -7.93 12.17 22.25
CA THR A 219 -8.54 10.86 22.45
C THR A 219 -8.19 9.95 21.28
N PRO A 220 -7.47 8.82 21.51
CA PRO A 220 -7.15 7.86 20.47
C PRO A 220 -8.40 7.28 19.81
N THR A 221 -8.42 7.19 18.47
CA THR A 221 -9.52 6.51 17.76
C THR A 221 -9.30 5.01 17.60
N LEU A 222 -8.07 4.53 17.80
CA LEU A 222 -7.73 3.11 17.84
C LEU A 222 -7.23 2.73 19.23
N ASN A 223 -7.84 1.70 19.84
CA ASN A 223 -7.30 1.07 21.04
C ASN A 223 -6.10 0.20 20.65
N ALA A 224 -4.89 0.76 20.78
CA ALA A 224 -3.63 0.11 20.48
C ALA A 224 -2.79 -0.05 21.75
N THR A 225 -1.77 -0.90 21.70
CA THR A 225 -0.89 -1.16 22.84
C THR A 225 0.10 -0.01 23.06
N PRO A 226 0.10 0.70 24.20
CA PRO A 226 1.10 1.70 24.48
C PRO A 226 2.50 1.08 24.55
N GLY A 227 3.46 1.66 23.82
CA GLY A 227 4.79 1.05 23.72
C GLY A 227 5.88 2.02 23.28
N ASP A 228 6.94 1.45 22.70
CA ASP A 228 8.10 2.15 22.20
C ASP A 228 8.41 1.76 20.76
N LEU A 229 8.18 2.67 19.84
CA LEU A 229 8.41 2.48 18.41
C LEU A 229 9.92 2.41 18.05
N SER A 230 10.79 2.87 18.93
CA SER A 230 12.24 2.77 18.73
C SER A 230 12.76 1.32 18.81
N LEU A 231 12.00 0.42 19.44
CA LEU A 231 12.29 -1.01 19.48
C LEU A 231 11.91 -1.74 18.20
N VAL A 232 11.10 -1.10 17.34
CA VAL A 232 10.56 -1.70 16.12
C VAL A 232 11.13 -1.08 14.86
N LEU A 233 11.11 0.26 14.79
CA LEU A 233 11.54 0.98 13.61
C LEU A 233 13.07 1.15 13.59
N PRO A 234 13.74 0.79 12.47
CA PRO A 234 15.13 1.10 12.30
C PRO A 234 15.40 2.60 12.48
N LYS A 235 16.50 2.91 13.18
CA LYS A 235 16.87 4.28 13.54
C LYS A 235 16.77 5.27 12.37
N ARG A 236 17.22 4.90 11.18
CA ARG A 236 17.18 5.76 9.99
C ARG A 236 15.76 6.12 9.57
N ILE A 237 14.82 5.18 9.71
CA ILE A 237 13.40 5.41 9.41
C ILE A 237 12.80 6.32 10.48
N LEU A 238 13.07 6.03 11.75
CA LEU A 238 12.56 6.79 12.88
C LEU A 238 13.07 8.25 12.86
N ASP A 239 14.36 8.47 12.64
CA ASP A 239 14.95 9.80 12.50
C ASP A 239 14.26 10.59 11.37
N GLY A 240 14.00 9.94 10.20
CA GLY A 240 13.32 10.58 9.09
C GLY A 240 11.87 10.97 9.40
N ILE A 241 11.16 10.16 10.16
CA ILE A 241 9.80 10.46 10.63
C ILE A 241 9.82 11.66 11.57
N ILE A 242 10.75 11.69 12.53
CA ILE A 242 10.92 12.80 13.47
C ILE A 242 11.22 14.11 12.73
N GLU A 243 12.16 14.09 11.78
CA GLU A 243 12.47 15.28 10.96
C GLU A 243 11.22 15.75 10.18
N MET A 244 10.44 14.83 9.61
CA MET A 244 9.22 15.16 8.88
C MET A 244 8.17 15.78 9.79
N ILE A 245 7.98 15.29 11.02
CA ILE A 245 7.03 15.87 11.98
C ILE A 245 7.39 17.33 12.28
N TYR A 246 8.67 17.63 12.55
CA TYR A 246 9.11 19.01 12.75
C TYR A 246 9.01 19.88 11.49
N ALA A 247 9.19 19.28 10.30
CA ALA A 247 8.97 19.99 9.05
C ALA A 247 7.49 20.33 8.83
N LEU A 248 6.59 19.40 9.15
CA LEU A 248 5.14 19.62 9.10
C LEU A 248 4.67 20.66 10.12
N ASP A 249 5.28 20.71 11.28
CA ASP A 249 4.94 21.70 12.32
C ASP A 249 5.14 23.15 11.85
N LYS A 250 6.04 23.38 10.88
CA LYS A 250 6.25 24.72 10.28
C LYS A 250 5.08 25.17 9.41
N ILE A 251 4.32 24.25 8.82
CA ILE A 251 3.18 24.54 7.94
C ILE A 251 1.83 24.25 8.58
N ALA A 252 1.82 23.39 9.58
CA ALA A 252 0.65 23.03 10.40
C ALA A 252 1.07 23.02 11.88
N PRO A 253 1.18 24.21 12.53
CA PRO A 253 1.64 24.35 13.91
C PRO A 253 0.80 23.50 14.87
N GLY A 254 1.46 22.72 15.71
CA GLY A 254 0.87 21.74 16.62
C GLY A 254 1.07 20.28 16.16
N THR A 255 1.63 20.06 14.96
CA THR A 255 1.96 18.70 14.49
C THR A 255 3.01 18.04 15.39
N ALA A 256 4.02 18.79 15.87
CA ALA A 256 5.06 18.32 16.78
C ALA A 256 4.67 18.43 18.27
N ASN A 257 3.38 18.48 18.58
CA ASN A 257 2.91 18.48 19.97
C ASN A 257 3.29 17.17 20.67
N GLU A 258 3.57 17.24 21.97
CA GLU A 258 3.95 16.08 22.78
C GLU A 258 2.88 14.97 22.78
N ASP A 259 1.61 15.35 22.66
CA ASP A 259 0.46 14.44 22.68
C ASP A 259 0.07 13.91 21.29
N THR A 260 0.72 14.37 20.21
CA THR A 260 0.54 13.75 18.89
C THR A 260 0.82 12.26 18.97
N LEU A 261 -0.14 11.45 18.50
CA LEU A 261 -0.06 9.98 18.58
C LEU A 261 0.58 9.41 17.31
N LEU A 262 1.47 8.46 17.53
CA LEU A 262 2.16 7.70 16.48
C LEU A 262 1.80 6.23 16.64
N TYR A 263 1.21 5.64 15.61
CA TYR A 263 0.86 4.22 15.58
C TYR A 263 1.81 3.48 14.65
N GLY A 264 2.36 2.39 15.11
CA GLY A 264 3.29 1.59 14.32
C GLY A 264 2.89 0.11 14.24
N VAL A 265 3.18 -0.48 13.08
CA VAL A 265 3.81 0.14 11.93
C VAL A 265 2.83 0.25 10.77
N GLU A 266 3.01 1.24 9.92
CA GLU A 266 2.38 1.25 8.61
C GLU A 266 3.40 0.84 7.56
N VAL A 267 3.03 -0.12 6.72
CA VAL A 267 3.89 -0.62 5.64
C VAL A 267 3.10 -0.61 4.34
N LYS A 268 3.70 -0.06 3.30
CA LYS A 268 3.19 -0.18 1.93
C LYS A 268 4.12 -1.08 1.13
N PHE A 269 3.60 -2.22 0.79
CA PHE A 269 4.27 -3.21 -0.04
C PHE A 269 4.06 -2.86 -1.52
N TYR A 270 5.12 -3.00 -2.29
CA TYR A 270 5.08 -2.89 -3.73
C TYR A 270 5.57 -4.20 -4.34
N ASN A 271 4.85 -4.69 -5.32
CA ASN A 271 5.24 -5.89 -6.02
C ASN A 271 6.52 -5.65 -6.82
N MET A 272 7.26 -6.70 -7.11
CA MET A 272 8.38 -6.61 -8.04
C MET A 272 7.91 -6.03 -9.36
N GLU A 273 8.70 -5.13 -9.92
CA GLU A 273 8.43 -4.52 -11.20
C GLU A 273 8.89 -5.47 -12.31
N VAL A 274 7.94 -5.88 -13.13
CA VAL A 274 8.22 -6.72 -14.30
C VAL A 274 8.78 -5.83 -15.41
N GLU A 275 9.85 -6.28 -16.08
CA GLU A 275 10.42 -5.55 -17.20
C GLU A 275 9.54 -5.75 -18.46
N VAL A 276 8.97 -4.66 -18.93
CA VAL A 276 8.13 -4.59 -20.14
C VAL A 276 8.54 -3.41 -21.00
N ASP A 277 8.14 -3.43 -22.27
CA ASP A 277 8.31 -2.32 -23.19
C ASP A 277 7.21 -1.24 -23.04
N ASP A 278 7.22 -0.25 -23.92
CA ASP A 278 6.25 0.86 -23.92
C ASP A 278 4.81 0.37 -24.18
N LYS A 279 4.62 -0.82 -24.75
CA LYS A 279 3.31 -1.44 -24.99
C LYS A 279 2.87 -2.36 -23.86
N LEU A 280 3.62 -2.40 -22.78
CA LEU A 280 3.46 -3.32 -21.66
C LEU A 280 3.59 -4.82 -22.04
N GLU A 281 4.30 -5.09 -23.13
CA GLU A 281 4.67 -6.42 -23.58
C GLU A 281 6.00 -6.81 -22.94
N THR A 282 6.10 -8.06 -22.49
CA THR A 282 7.38 -8.58 -21.99
C THR A 282 8.35 -8.80 -23.16
N ARG A 283 9.57 -9.24 -22.88
CA ARG A 283 10.50 -9.66 -23.92
C ARG A 283 9.98 -10.78 -24.84
N TYR A 284 8.87 -11.40 -24.47
CA TYR A 284 8.20 -12.43 -25.26
C TYR A 284 6.96 -11.85 -25.93
N LYS A 285 6.94 -11.93 -27.25
CA LYS A 285 5.83 -11.45 -28.06
C LYS A 285 4.52 -12.15 -27.70
N GLY A 286 3.48 -11.37 -27.44
CA GLY A 286 2.16 -11.88 -27.05
C GLY A 286 1.98 -12.10 -25.55
N LEU A 287 3.02 -11.86 -24.71
CA LEU A 287 2.91 -11.97 -23.27
C LEU A 287 2.93 -10.57 -22.62
N TYR A 288 1.82 -10.19 -22.03
CA TYR A 288 1.62 -8.91 -21.35
C TYR A 288 1.44 -9.14 -19.85
N ILE A 289 2.09 -8.32 -19.03
CA ILE A 289 1.94 -8.39 -17.58
C ILE A 289 1.58 -6.99 -17.08
N ILE A 290 0.36 -6.84 -16.56
CA ILE A 290 -0.25 -5.55 -16.21
C ILE A 290 -0.90 -5.59 -14.82
N GLY A 291 -1.47 -4.46 -14.41
CA GLY A 291 -2.12 -4.32 -13.12
C GLY A 291 -1.13 -4.21 -11.96
N ASP A 292 -1.64 -4.08 -10.74
CA ASP A 292 -0.81 -3.86 -9.54
C ASP A 292 0.13 -5.01 -9.22
N GLY A 293 -0.19 -6.23 -9.68
CA GLY A 293 0.70 -7.37 -9.55
C GLY A 293 1.99 -7.24 -10.36
N SER A 294 1.98 -6.47 -11.46
CA SER A 294 3.17 -6.23 -12.28
C SER A 294 4.21 -5.31 -11.62
N GLY A 295 3.83 -4.62 -10.53
CA GLY A 295 4.66 -3.58 -9.91
C GLY A 295 4.75 -2.27 -10.71
N ILE A 296 4.12 -2.19 -11.89
CA ILE A 296 4.14 -1.00 -12.77
C ILE A 296 3.04 -0.02 -12.36
N THR A 297 1.85 -0.52 -12.02
CA THR A 297 0.73 0.30 -11.58
C THR A 297 0.53 0.21 -10.07
N HIS A 298 0.00 1.28 -9.47
CA HIS A 298 -0.15 1.40 -8.02
C HIS A 298 -1.51 1.95 -7.59
N SER A 299 -2.50 1.92 -8.48
CA SER A 299 -3.87 2.36 -8.19
C SER A 299 -4.88 1.68 -9.12
N LEU A 300 -6.14 1.63 -8.70
CA LEU A 300 -7.23 1.06 -9.49
C LEU A 300 -7.37 1.69 -10.88
N SER A 301 -7.26 3.02 -10.95
CA SER A 301 -7.35 3.75 -12.21
C SER A 301 -6.18 3.45 -13.15
N HIS A 302 -4.96 3.36 -12.62
CA HIS A 302 -3.79 2.99 -13.44
C HIS A 302 -3.87 1.53 -13.89
N ALA A 303 -4.28 0.61 -13.02
CA ALA A 303 -4.46 -0.80 -13.39
C ALA A 303 -5.52 -0.94 -14.48
N SER A 304 -6.66 -0.26 -14.37
CA SER A 304 -7.71 -0.24 -15.39
C SER A 304 -7.21 0.36 -16.72
N ALA A 305 -6.50 1.49 -16.65
CA ALA A 305 -5.92 2.14 -17.83
C ALA A 305 -4.92 1.23 -18.56
N SER A 306 -4.09 0.48 -17.82
CA SER A 306 -3.14 -0.46 -18.43
C SER A 306 -3.86 -1.57 -19.23
N GLY A 307 -4.99 -2.07 -18.72
CA GLY A 307 -5.81 -3.03 -19.45
C GLY A 307 -6.39 -2.48 -20.75
N VAL A 308 -6.95 -1.26 -20.71
CA VAL A 308 -7.45 -0.57 -21.91
C VAL A 308 -6.32 -0.31 -22.92
N TYR A 309 -5.16 0.10 -22.42
CA TYR A 309 -4.00 0.40 -23.26
C TYR A 309 -3.52 -0.83 -24.00
N VAL A 310 -3.31 -1.96 -23.32
CA VAL A 310 -2.90 -3.22 -23.93
C VAL A 310 -3.95 -3.72 -24.91
N ALA A 311 -5.24 -3.69 -24.54
CA ALA A 311 -6.31 -4.13 -25.43
C ALA A 311 -6.36 -3.32 -26.74
N ARG A 312 -6.15 -2.01 -26.69
CA ARG A 312 -6.06 -1.15 -27.88
C ARG A 312 -4.85 -1.49 -28.75
N ASN A 313 -3.67 -1.67 -28.15
CA ASN A 313 -2.46 -2.05 -28.90
C ASN A 313 -2.66 -3.41 -29.61
N ILE A 314 -3.29 -4.38 -28.94
CA ILE A 314 -3.58 -5.67 -29.53
C ILE A 314 -4.59 -5.55 -30.69
N ALA A 315 -5.65 -4.74 -30.53
CA ALA A 315 -6.70 -4.59 -31.53
C ALA A 315 -6.25 -3.83 -32.78
N HIS A 316 -5.34 -2.87 -32.62
CA HIS A 316 -4.85 -2.07 -33.76
C HIS A 316 -3.66 -2.70 -34.50
N GLY A 317 -3.14 -3.84 -34.00
CA GLY A 317 -2.09 -4.60 -34.68
C GLY A 317 -0.73 -3.89 -34.75
N GLU A 318 -0.51 -2.91 -33.89
CA GLU A 318 0.73 -2.15 -33.80
C GLU A 318 1.72 -2.72 -32.77
#